data_9d3743be009479e6100099465e8a942c
#
_entry.id   9d3743be009479e6100099465e8a942c
#
_cell.length_a   1.000
_cell.length_b   1.000
_cell.length_c   1.000
_cell.angle_alpha   90.00
_cell.angle_beta   90.00
_cell.angle_gamma   90.00
#
_symmetry.space_group_name_H-M   'P 1'
#
loop_
_entity.id
_entity.type
_entity.pdbx_description
1 polymer ?
#
loop_
_entity_poly.entity_id
_entity_poly.type
_entity_poly.pdbx_seq_one_letter_code
_entity_poly.pdbx_strand_id
1 'polypeptide(L)'
;IFVDLINDYYVDGLHCLSEELTLIYLPERLESEEVAEKPIVPRPECDYAQSVSFSPHQLFRFSAITFNSHRIHFDPRHAQKVESYPDQVVHGPIQTSIVLNCWQSNNPGKILKHIKLRCNGSAMVNETLHVQGVRHDDGDALAVYNDRGEELYTAQVVEAN
;
A
#
# COMPACT_ATOMS: atom_id res chain seq x y z
N ILE A 1 -15.01 0.23 -13.56
CA ILE A 1 -16.02 -0.37 -12.68
C ILE A 1 -15.52 -0.29 -11.26
N PHE A 2 -16.36 0.16 -10.34
CA PHE A 2 -16.08 0.15 -8.89
C PHE A 2 -16.92 -0.97 -8.28
N VAL A 3 -16.30 -1.76 -7.41
CA VAL A 3 -16.98 -2.83 -6.66
C VAL A 3 -16.63 -2.69 -5.20
N ASP A 4 -17.64 -2.46 -4.37
CA ASP A 4 -17.48 -2.38 -2.92
C ASP A 4 -17.75 -3.75 -2.29
N LEU A 5 -16.80 -4.23 -1.52
CA LEU A 5 -16.90 -5.44 -0.70
C LEU A 5 -16.98 -5.01 0.76
N ILE A 6 -17.96 -5.54 1.47
CA ILE A 6 -18.13 -5.31 2.90
C ILE A 6 -17.97 -6.67 3.59
N ASN A 7 -16.97 -6.76 4.47
CA ASN A 7 -16.67 -7.96 5.24
C ASN A 7 -16.81 -7.68 6.73
N ASP A 8 -17.64 -8.45 7.41
CA ASP A 8 -17.78 -8.41 8.85
C ASP A 8 -17.21 -9.70 9.46
N TYR A 9 -16.31 -9.53 10.43
CA TYR A 9 -15.62 -10.64 11.09
C TYR A 9 -16.14 -10.82 12.51
N TYR A 10 -16.42 -12.08 12.87
CA TYR A 10 -16.98 -12.46 14.16
C TYR A 10 -16.12 -13.53 14.85
N VAL A 11 -15.98 -13.42 16.16
CA VAL A 11 -15.35 -14.46 17.01
C VAL A 11 -16.38 -14.85 18.08
N ASP A 12 -16.73 -16.12 18.17
CA ASP A 12 -17.75 -16.66 19.09
C ASP A 12 -19.09 -15.88 19.07
N GLY A 13 -19.50 -15.43 17.88
CA GLY A 13 -20.71 -14.66 17.66
C GLY A 13 -20.61 -13.16 18.00
N LEU A 14 -19.46 -12.70 18.47
CA LEU A 14 -19.19 -11.29 18.74
C LEU A 14 -18.57 -10.65 17.51
N HIS A 15 -19.13 -9.54 17.06
CA HIS A 15 -18.56 -8.73 15.97
C HIS A 15 -17.24 -8.11 16.42
N CYS A 16 -16.16 -8.32 15.65
CA CYS A 16 -14.81 -7.90 15.98
C CYS A 16 -14.22 -6.86 15.01
N LEU A 17 -14.58 -6.97 13.72
CA LEU A 17 -14.01 -6.12 12.68
C LEU A 17 -14.99 -5.98 11.52
N SER A 18 -15.12 -4.78 10.98
CA SER A 18 -15.71 -4.51 9.66
C SER A 18 -14.64 -3.98 8.72
N GLU A 19 -14.62 -4.50 7.51
CA GLU A 19 -13.75 -4.04 6.43
C GLU A 19 -14.61 -3.61 5.24
N GLU A 20 -14.35 -2.41 4.74
CA GLU A 20 -14.89 -1.93 3.47
C GLU A 20 -13.75 -1.80 2.47
N LEU A 21 -13.85 -2.52 1.35
CA LEU A 21 -12.84 -2.53 0.30
C LEU A 21 -13.46 -2.14 -1.03
N THR A 22 -13.04 -1.02 -1.61
CA THR A 22 -13.41 -0.63 -2.97
C THR A 22 -12.38 -1.14 -3.96
N LEU A 23 -12.77 -2.07 -4.83
CA LEU A 23 -11.98 -2.54 -5.95
C LEU A 23 -12.27 -1.70 -7.19
N ILE A 24 -11.21 -1.29 -7.89
CA ILE A 24 -11.30 -0.49 -9.11
C ILE A 24 -10.84 -1.35 -10.29
N TYR A 25 -11.76 -1.70 -11.19
CA TYR A 25 -11.45 -2.36 -12.44
C TYR A 25 -11.31 -1.31 -13.54
N LEU A 26 -10.10 -1.13 -14.03
CA LEU A 26 -9.79 -0.24 -15.14
C LEU A 26 -9.99 -0.99 -16.47
N PRO A 27 -10.27 -0.28 -17.58
CA PRO A 27 -10.20 -0.87 -18.91
C PRO A 27 -8.76 -1.30 -19.20
N GLU A 28 -8.62 -2.28 -20.11
CA GLU A 28 -7.31 -2.71 -20.62
C GLU A 28 -6.55 -1.49 -21.16
N ARG A 29 -5.31 -1.30 -20.71
CA ARG A 29 -4.47 -0.21 -21.22
C ARG A 29 -4.11 -0.53 -22.66
N LEU A 30 -4.58 0.27 -23.60
CA LEU A 30 -4.05 0.31 -24.96
C LEU A 30 -2.62 0.85 -24.88
N GLU A 31 -1.71 0.27 -25.67
CA GLU A 31 -0.26 0.48 -25.70
C GLU A 31 0.24 1.83 -25.19
N SER A 32 1.27 1.77 -24.37
CA SER A 32 1.83 2.83 -23.54
C SER A 32 1.93 4.19 -24.24
N GLU A 33 1.16 5.16 -23.76
CA GLU A 33 1.67 6.54 -23.79
C GLU A 33 3.00 6.54 -23.00
N GLU A 34 4.08 7.06 -23.62
CA GLU A 34 5.34 7.27 -22.91
C GLU A 34 5.04 8.00 -21.60
N VAL A 35 5.26 7.31 -20.49
CA VAL A 35 5.11 7.92 -19.18
C VAL A 35 6.22 8.95 -19.04
N ALA A 36 5.90 10.22 -19.26
CA ALA A 36 6.84 11.31 -19.05
C ALA A 36 7.45 11.18 -17.64
N GLU A 37 8.78 11.25 -17.57
CA GLU A 37 9.47 11.23 -16.28
C GLU A 37 8.95 12.38 -15.42
N LYS A 38 8.30 12.01 -14.31
CA LYS A 38 7.85 13.00 -13.33
C LYS A 38 9.06 13.58 -12.60
N PRO A 39 9.06 14.88 -12.28
CA PRO A 39 10.15 15.49 -11.53
C PRO A 39 10.26 14.88 -10.13
N ILE A 40 11.48 14.87 -9.58
CA ILE A 40 11.70 14.51 -8.17
C ILE A 40 11.10 15.61 -7.32
N VAL A 41 10.21 15.22 -6.39
CA VAL A 41 9.55 16.12 -5.45
C VAL A 41 10.09 15.85 -4.04
N PRO A 42 10.50 16.90 -3.29
CA PRO A 42 10.88 16.72 -1.89
C PRO A 42 9.71 16.12 -1.09
N ARG A 43 10.00 15.09 -0.31
CA ARG A 43 9.02 14.54 0.63
C ARG A 43 8.72 15.56 1.74
N PRO A 44 7.47 15.62 2.26
CA PRO A 44 7.10 16.52 3.33
C PRO A 44 7.85 16.18 4.64
N GLU A 45 7.88 17.13 5.57
CA GLU A 45 8.35 16.88 6.95
C GLU A 45 7.42 15.88 7.64
N CYS A 46 7.98 15.10 8.58
CA CYS A 46 7.24 14.08 9.31
C CYS A 46 7.78 13.94 10.73
N ASP A 47 6.97 13.37 11.64
CA ASP A 47 7.37 13.13 13.03
C ASP A 47 8.16 11.83 13.16
N TYR A 48 7.89 10.86 12.29
CA TYR A 48 8.59 9.57 12.26
C TYR A 48 8.58 8.97 10.86
N ALA A 49 9.59 8.15 10.55
CA ALA A 49 9.71 7.51 9.25
C ALA A 49 10.40 6.16 9.33
N GLN A 50 10.13 5.33 8.32
CA GLN A 50 10.80 4.05 8.07
C GLN A 50 11.00 3.87 6.58
N SER A 51 12.11 3.25 6.17
CA SER A 51 12.33 2.90 4.76
C SER A 51 12.47 1.39 4.60
N VAL A 52 11.94 0.87 3.50
CA VAL A 52 11.96 -0.56 3.17
C VAL A 52 11.99 -0.75 1.67
N SER A 53 12.60 -1.84 1.20
CA SER A 53 12.54 -2.27 -0.20
C SER A 53 12.16 -3.75 -0.28
N PHE A 54 11.59 -4.15 -1.40
CA PHE A 54 11.17 -5.54 -1.61
C PHE A 54 11.83 -6.11 -2.86
N SER A 55 12.42 -7.29 -2.70
CA SER A 55 13.01 -8.07 -3.79
C SER A 55 11.94 -8.90 -4.51
N PRO A 56 12.20 -9.34 -5.76
CA PRO A 56 11.30 -10.25 -6.49
C PRO A 56 10.95 -11.52 -5.70
N HIS A 57 11.91 -12.06 -4.93
CA HIS A 57 11.69 -13.26 -4.12
C HIS A 57 10.68 -13.03 -2.99
N GLN A 58 10.69 -11.84 -2.37
CA GLN A 58 9.72 -11.49 -1.33
C GLN A 58 8.32 -11.32 -1.91
N LEU A 59 8.19 -10.68 -3.09
CA LEU A 59 6.90 -10.55 -3.77
C LEU A 59 6.34 -11.92 -4.17
N PHE A 60 7.18 -12.80 -4.74
CA PHE A 60 6.77 -14.18 -5.07
C PHE A 60 6.28 -14.95 -3.83
N ARG A 61 7.03 -14.88 -2.73
CA ARG A 61 6.63 -15.54 -1.47
C ARG A 61 5.32 -14.98 -0.94
N PHE A 62 5.13 -13.68 -1.00
CA PHE A 62 3.89 -13.05 -0.56
C PHE A 62 2.70 -13.52 -1.42
N SER A 63 2.85 -13.55 -2.75
CA SER A 63 1.85 -14.12 -3.65
C SER A 63 1.51 -15.56 -3.27
N ALA A 64 2.51 -16.39 -2.98
CA ALA A 64 2.33 -17.79 -2.64
C ALA A 64 1.53 -17.99 -1.34
N ILE A 65 1.90 -17.28 -0.26
CA ILE A 65 1.23 -17.43 1.05
C ILE A 65 -0.16 -16.79 1.10
N THR A 66 -0.43 -15.80 0.24
CA THR A 66 -1.75 -15.14 0.14
C THR A 66 -2.62 -15.71 -0.98
N PHE A 67 -2.14 -16.72 -1.71
CA PHE A 67 -2.80 -17.31 -2.88
C PHE A 67 -3.15 -16.28 -3.95
N ASN A 68 -2.39 -15.16 -4.03
CA ASN A 68 -2.57 -14.13 -5.03
C ASN A 68 -1.83 -14.51 -6.31
N SER A 69 -2.58 -14.90 -7.33
CA SER A 69 -2.06 -15.34 -8.64
C SER A 69 -1.91 -14.21 -9.67
N HIS A 70 -2.12 -12.94 -9.29
CA HIS A 70 -1.99 -11.82 -10.21
C HIS A 70 -0.53 -11.65 -10.64
N ARG A 71 -0.27 -11.87 -11.92
CA ARG A 71 1.08 -12.01 -12.49
C ARG A 71 1.95 -10.77 -12.38
N ILE A 72 1.37 -9.59 -12.22
CA ILE A 72 2.13 -8.33 -12.08
C ILE A 72 3.10 -8.36 -10.89
N HIS A 73 2.85 -9.21 -9.90
CA HIS A 73 3.66 -9.28 -8.69
C HIS A 73 4.86 -10.24 -8.79
N PHE A 74 4.88 -11.18 -9.75
CA PHE A 74 5.93 -12.21 -9.84
C PHE A 74 6.40 -12.54 -11.25
N ASP A 75 5.77 -11.98 -12.28
CA ASP A 75 6.17 -12.14 -13.68
C ASP A 75 6.50 -10.78 -14.29
N PRO A 76 7.78 -10.39 -14.34
CA PRO A 76 8.17 -9.07 -14.85
C PRO A 76 7.82 -8.87 -16.31
N ARG A 77 7.84 -9.95 -17.13
CA ARG A 77 7.48 -9.86 -18.55
C ARG A 77 5.99 -9.56 -18.72
N HIS A 78 5.15 -10.18 -17.89
CA HIS A 78 3.71 -9.90 -17.92
C HIS A 78 3.43 -8.48 -17.43
N ALA A 79 4.03 -8.07 -16.33
CA ALA A 79 3.88 -6.72 -15.80
C ALA A 79 4.23 -5.65 -16.84
N GLN A 80 5.36 -5.82 -17.53
CA GLN A 80 5.86 -4.86 -18.52
C GLN A 80 5.12 -4.90 -19.86
N LYS A 81 4.87 -6.11 -20.41
CA LYS A 81 4.38 -6.24 -21.78
C LYS A 81 2.86 -6.34 -21.91
N VAL A 82 2.18 -6.76 -20.88
CA VAL A 82 0.73 -6.95 -20.89
C VAL A 82 0.03 -5.85 -20.11
N GLU A 83 0.56 -5.51 -18.93
CA GLU A 83 -0.07 -4.54 -18.02
C GLU A 83 0.57 -3.14 -18.07
N SER A 84 1.64 -2.96 -18.89
CA SER A 84 2.32 -1.67 -19.08
C SER A 84 2.89 -1.04 -17.80
N TYR A 85 3.28 -1.86 -16.81
CA TYR A 85 4.03 -1.40 -15.64
C TYR A 85 5.53 -1.35 -15.97
N PRO A 86 6.31 -0.46 -15.32
CA PRO A 86 7.77 -0.42 -15.51
C PRO A 86 8.47 -1.71 -15.05
N ASP A 87 7.99 -2.35 -14.00
CA ASP A 87 8.51 -3.60 -13.43
C ASP A 87 7.42 -4.30 -12.61
N GLN A 88 7.78 -5.32 -11.83
CA GLN A 88 6.89 -6.00 -10.91
C GLN A 88 6.33 -5.04 -9.86
N VAL A 89 5.05 -5.13 -9.62
CA VAL A 89 4.33 -4.26 -8.67
C VAL A 89 4.35 -4.84 -7.26
N VAL A 90 4.64 -4.01 -6.27
CA VAL A 90 4.50 -4.37 -4.85
C VAL A 90 3.02 -4.47 -4.50
N HIS A 91 2.62 -5.54 -3.81
CA HIS A 91 1.22 -5.78 -3.43
C HIS A 91 0.67 -4.65 -2.53
N GLY A 92 -0.57 -4.26 -2.76
CA GLY A 92 -1.27 -3.32 -1.87
C GLY A 92 -1.27 -3.76 -0.40
N PRO A 93 -1.59 -5.03 -0.05
CA PRO A 93 -1.51 -5.52 1.32
C PRO A 93 -0.13 -5.47 1.97
N ILE A 94 0.97 -5.54 1.19
CA ILE A 94 2.32 -5.27 1.71
C ILE A 94 2.43 -3.82 2.15
N GLN A 95 1.94 -2.87 1.34
CA GLN A 95 1.96 -1.45 1.68
C GLN A 95 1.13 -1.17 2.95
N THR A 96 -0.04 -1.80 3.09
CA THR A 96 -0.80 -1.77 4.34
C THR A 96 0.04 -2.25 5.53
N SER A 97 0.74 -3.38 5.37
CA SER A 97 1.55 -3.98 6.44
C SER A 97 2.70 -3.10 6.88
N ILE A 98 3.42 -2.45 5.95
CA ILE A 98 4.54 -1.55 6.31
C ILE A 98 4.05 -0.28 6.99
N VAL A 99 2.89 0.25 6.59
CA VAL A 99 2.24 1.40 7.24
C VAL A 99 1.86 1.05 8.67
N LEU A 100 1.17 -0.08 8.88
CA LEU A 100 0.79 -0.54 10.21
C LEU A 100 2.00 -0.82 11.10
N ASN A 101 3.05 -1.46 10.58
CA ASN A 101 4.28 -1.70 11.31
C ASN A 101 5.00 -0.40 11.69
N CYS A 102 5.06 0.58 10.79
CA CYS A 102 5.63 1.88 11.07
C CYS A 102 4.85 2.59 12.18
N TRP A 103 3.53 2.63 12.07
CA TRP A 103 2.66 3.21 13.10
C TRP A 103 2.83 2.53 14.45
N GLN A 104 2.73 1.21 14.53
CA GLN A 104 2.82 0.44 15.77
C GLN A 104 4.18 0.62 16.46
N SER A 105 5.27 0.66 15.69
CA SER A 105 6.62 0.83 16.22
C SER A 105 6.83 2.22 16.85
N ASN A 106 6.11 3.23 16.37
CA ASN A 106 6.20 4.61 16.86
C ASN A 106 5.09 4.96 17.86
N ASN A 107 4.16 4.04 18.11
CA ASN A 107 3.05 4.18 19.06
C ASN A 107 2.91 2.93 19.95
N PRO A 108 3.94 2.59 20.74
CA PRO A 108 3.93 1.39 21.58
C PRO A 108 2.80 1.43 22.61
N GLY A 109 2.05 0.34 22.71
CA GLY A 109 0.93 0.21 23.66
C GLY A 109 -0.40 0.83 23.20
N LYS A 110 -0.41 1.55 22.08
CA LYS A 110 -1.65 2.06 21.50
C LYS A 110 -2.38 0.95 20.73
N ILE A 111 -3.71 0.99 20.78
CA ILE A 111 -4.58 0.03 20.09
C ILE A 111 -5.21 0.73 18.90
N LEU A 112 -5.11 0.11 17.75
CA LEU A 112 -5.76 0.57 16.53
C LEU A 112 -7.28 0.39 16.65
N LYS A 113 -8.04 1.46 16.47
CA LYS A 113 -9.50 1.43 16.40
C LYS A 113 -10.03 1.43 14.99
N HIS A 114 -9.49 2.32 14.16
CA HIS A 114 -9.91 2.49 12.77
C HIS A 114 -8.72 2.87 11.90
N ILE A 115 -8.70 2.37 10.68
CA ILE A 115 -7.74 2.79 9.66
C ILE A 115 -8.47 3.00 8.33
N LYS A 116 -8.19 4.12 7.67
CA LYS A 116 -8.61 4.39 6.32
C LYS A 116 -7.40 4.40 5.41
N LEU A 117 -7.44 3.61 4.35
CA LEU A 117 -6.34 3.40 3.43
C LEU A 117 -6.72 3.85 2.01
N ARG A 118 -5.76 4.38 1.28
CA ARG A 118 -5.95 4.73 -0.13
C ARG A 118 -4.69 4.45 -0.93
N CYS A 119 -4.84 3.67 -2.01
CA CYS A 119 -3.80 3.46 -3.01
C CYS A 119 -3.88 4.59 -4.04
N ASN A 120 -2.81 5.37 -4.18
CA ASN A 120 -2.70 6.51 -5.10
C ASN A 120 -1.79 6.19 -6.29
N GLY A 121 -0.93 5.18 -6.17
CA GLY A 121 0.01 4.77 -7.20
C GLY A 121 0.56 3.38 -6.96
N SER A 122 1.38 2.91 -7.89
CA SER A 122 1.99 1.59 -7.85
C SER A 122 3.45 1.69 -7.40
N ALA A 123 3.78 0.99 -6.33
CA ALA A 123 5.16 0.79 -5.89
C ALA A 123 5.81 -0.31 -6.73
N MET A 124 7.07 -0.11 -7.16
CA MET A 124 7.80 -1.10 -7.95
C MET A 124 8.77 -1.92 -7.09
N VAL A 125 9.06 -3.11 -7.55
CA VAL A 125 10.11 -3.95 -6.97
C VAL A 125 11.46 -3.24 -6.97
N ASN A 126 12.28 -3.49 -5.94
CA ASN A 126 13.59 -2.87 -5.73
C ASN A 126 13.62 -1.34 -5.53
N GLU A 127 12.49 -0.64 -5.61
CA GLU A 127 12.41 0.75 -5.15
C GLU A 127 12.51 0.81 -3.62
N THR A 128 13.05 1.91 -3.10
CA THR A 128 12.95 2.21 -1.68
C THR A 128 11.61 2.88 -1.42
N LEU A 129 10.81 2.28 -0.55
CA LEU A 129 9.56 2.85 -0.08
C LEU A 129 9.80 3.54 1.25
N HIS A 130 9.42 4.81 1.33
CA HIS A 130 9.57 5.65 2.51
C HIS A 130 8.21 5.84 3.15
N VAL A 131 7.99 5.19 4.28
CA VAL A 131 6.79 5.39 5.09
C VAL A 131 7.05 6.55 6.04
N GLN A 132 6.20 7.56 6.00
CA GLN A 132 6.29 8.74 6.86
C GLN A 132 4.99 8.92 7.62
N GLY A 133 5.08 9.30 8.90
CA GLY A 133 3.93 9.56 9.75
C GLY A 133 3.95 10.95 10.38
N VAL A 134 2.81 11.59 10.41
CA VAL A 134 2.56 12.88 11.04
C VAL A 134 1.50 12.70 12.12
N ARG A 135 1.77 13.22 13.32
CA ARG A 135 0.86 13.15 14.46
C ARG A 135 -0.16 14.28 14.43
N HIS A 136 -1.40 13.94 14.71
CA HIS A 136 -2.50 14.88 14.90
C HIS A 136 -3.23 14.56 16.20
N ASP A 137 -4.04 15.50 16.69
CA ASP A 137 -4.79 15.35 17.95
C ASP A 137 -5.82 14.21 17.87
N ASP A 138 -6.32 13.88 16.69
CA ASP A 138 -7.35 12.88 16.43
C ASP A 138 -6.82 11.57 15.83
N GLY A 139 -5.50 11.43 15.74
CA GLY A 139 -4.84 10.24 15.20
C GLY A 139 -3.62 10.57 14.32
N ASP A 140 -3.06 9.58 13.67
CA ASP A 140 -1.86 9.75 12.83
C ASP A 140 -2.22 9.66 11.34
N ALA A 141 -1.65 10.54 10.54
CA ALA A 141 -1.65 10.43 9.08
C ALA A 141 -0.32 9.83 8.61
N LEU A 142 -0.39 8.77 7.79
CA LEU A 142 0.79 8.17 7.20
C LEU A 142 0.71 8.18 5.68
N ALA A 143 1.88 8.24 5.05
CA ALA A 143 2.00 8.09 3.61
C ALA A 143 3.22 7.27 3.23
N VAL A 144 3.15 6.60 2.08
CA VAL A 144 4.26 5.87 1.47
C VAL A 144 4.68 6.62 0.22
N TYR A 145 5.95 6.97 0.15
CA TYR A 145 6.58 7.65 -0.98
C TYR A 145 7.63 6.75 -1.63
N ASN A 146 7.83 6.88 -2.94
CA ASN A 146 8.98 6.31 -3.62
C ASN A 146 10.21 7.25 -3.52
N ASP A 147 11.33 6.83 -4.15
CA ASP A 147 12.57 7.63 -4.18
C ASP A 147 12.41 8.96 -4.93
N ARG A 148 11.40 9.12 -5.77
CA ARG A 148 11.07 10.37 -6.47
C ARG A 148 10.20 11.31 -5.65
N GLY A 149 9.75 10.89 -4.46
CA GLY A 149 8.83 11.66 -3.61
C GLY A 149 7.38 11.60 -4.05
N GLU A 150 7.03 10.68 -4.96
CA GLU A 150 5.63 10.45 -5.33
C GLU A 150 4.91 9.73 -4.21
N GLU A 151 3.74 10.23 -3.83
CA GLU A 151 2.87 9.60 -2.86
C GLU A 151 2.12 8.42 -3.48
N LEU A 152 2.45 7.23 -3.04
CA LEU A 152 1.90 5.98 -3.58
C LEU A 152 0.73 5.44 -2.76
N TYR A 153 0.71 5.73 -1.47
CA TYR A 153 -0.25 5.17 -0.53
C TYR A 153 -0.45 6.09 0.66
N THR A 154 -1.68 6.23 1.13
CA THR A 154 -1.99 7.02 2.32
C THR A 154 -2.79 6.22 3.33
N ALA A 155 -2.62 6.55 4.60
CA ALA A 155 -3.38 5.99 5.71
C ALA A 155 -3.76 7.08 6.71
N GLN A 156 -4.96 6.99 7.26
CA GLN A 156 -5.40 7.73 8.42
C GLN A 156 -5.71 6.71 9.52
N VAL A 157 -5.04 6.84 10.63
CA VAL A 157 -5.13 5.92 11.77
C VAL A 157 -5.76 6.62 12.94
N VAL A 158 -6.80 6.01 13.53
CA VAL A 158 -7.45 6.46 14.76
C VAL A 158 -7.21 5.40 15.82
N GLU A 159 -6.73 5.81 17.00
CA GLU A 159 -6.51 4.94 18.13
C GLU A 159 -7.77 4.78 19.00
N ALA A 160 -7.84 3.67 19.74
CA ALA A 160 -8.85 3.50 20.77
C ALA A 160 -8.51 4.37 21.99
N ASN A 161 -9.52 5.00 22.54
CA ASN A 161 -9.43 5.76 23.80
C ASN A 161 -9.22 4.82 25.00
#